data_5e5b73801365b084b8c335db0f343bd3
#
_entry.id   5e5b73801365b084b8c335db0f343bd3
#
_cell.length_a   1.000
_cell.length_b   1.000
_cell.length_c   1.000
_cell.angle_alpha   90.00
_cell.angle_beta   90.00
_cell.angle_gamma   90.00
#
_symmetry.space_group_name_H-M   'P 1'
#
loop_
_entity.id
_entity.type
_entity.pdbx_description
1 polymer ?
#
loop_
_entity_poly.entity_id
_entity_poly.type
_entity_poly.pdbx_seq_one_letter_code
_entity_poly.pdbx_strand_id
1 'polypeptide(L)'
;MQKVNEPVHVIGAGLAGCEAAWQLAQRGVPVILYEKRPLKSDAAHKTDKFAELVCSNSLRAGNIENAVGLLKEEMRRLDSVIMACADEHKVPAGGALAVDREGFAEAVTQKIKNHPLITVKNEEVTSLASLEGVVITATGPLTDGALAEEIAQLAGEDYFHFFDAAAPIVTADSLDYSKVYRASRYDKGDADYLNCPFETKEEYVSFWEALRTAELAPVKDFEKEVFFEACMPIEEMARRGEDTMRFGPLKPVGLVDKRTGKEAYAVVQLRQDDAAASLYNIVGFQTHLKWGEQKRVFGMIPGLENAEFVRYGVMHKNTYINSPKLLNADFSLRTQPRLFFAGQFTGVEGYVESAASGLMAGIHVARRVLGQPPVDFPPETAHGALAHYISSPEIKNFQPMNVNFGLIPPLGKRVRGKKIKNAMIAERALEALAEVQKQLNTGL
;
A
#
# COMPACT_ATOMS: atom_id res chain seq x y z
N MET A 1 -24.70 27.91 1.16
CA MET A 1 -23.73 27.00 1.82
C MET A 1 -23.70 27.32 3.31
N GLN A 2 -24.12 26.38 4.17
CA GLN A 2 -23.86 26.51 5.62
C GLN A 2 -22.35 26.53 5.82
N LYS A 3 -21.81 27.57 6.46
CA LYS A 3 -20.41 27.60 6.86
C LYS A 3 -20.24 26.55 7.96
N VAL A 4 -19.49 25.49 7.70
CA VAL A 4 -19.00 24.58 8.74
C VAL A 4 -18.01 25.39 9.57
N ASN A 5 -18.36 25.72 10.80
CA ASN A 5 -17.48 26.54 11.67
C ASN A 5 -16.50 25.67 12.47
N GLU A 6 -16.76 24.38 12.61
CA GLU A 6 -15.90 23.46 13.35
C GLU A 6 -15.05 22.63 12.39
N PRO A 7 -13.73 22.60 12.58
CA PRO A 7 -12.84 21.80 11.74
C PRO A 7 -13.02 20.32 12.04
N VAL A 8 -12.85 19.48 11.00
CA VAL A 8 -12.70 18.03 11.17
C VAL A 8 -11.26 17.72 11.53
N HIS A 9 -11.06 16.87 12.54
CA HIS A 9 -9.76 16.40 12.97
C HIS A 9 -9.34 15.17 12.17
N VAL A 10 -8.15 15.20 11.54
CA VAL A 10 -7.55 14.05 10.85
C VAL A 10 -6.22 13.74 11.53
N ILE A 11 -6.04 12.51 12.00
CA ILE A 11 -4.84 12.09 12.74
C ILE A 11 -3.99 11.19 11.85
N GLY A 12 -2.75 11.63 11.57
CA GLY A 12 -1.77 10.96 10.71
C GLY A 12 -1.77 11.51 9.28
N ALA A 13 -0.61 11.97 8.81
CA ALA A 13 -0.39 12.46 7.45
C ALA A 13 0.22 11.37 6.53
N GLY A 14 -0.20 10.12 6.70
CA GLY A 14 0.04 9.03 5.76
C GLY A 14 -0.87 9.12 4.53
N LEU A 15 -0.85 8.07 3.68
CA LEU A 15 -1.66 8.01 2.46
C LEU A 15 -3.16 8.25 2.72
N ALA A 16 -3.72 7.57 3.73
CA ALA A 16 -5.14 7.69 4.06
C ALA A 16 -5.50 9.06 4.65
N GLY A 17 -4.67 9.57 5.56
CA GLY A 17 -4.95 10.87 6.19
C GLY A 17 -4.81 12.04 5.24
N CYS A 18 -3.82 12.05 4.35
CA CYS A 18 -3.68 13.06 3.31
C CYS A 18 -4.87 13.03 2.35
N GLU A 19 -5.31 11.84 1.94
CA GLU A 19 -6.48 11.70 1.06
C GLU A 19 -7.76 12.18 1.75
N ALA A 20 -7.98 11.78 3.02
CA ALA A 20 -9.14 12.23 3.78
C ALA A 20 -9.17 13.76 3.96
N ALA A 21 -8.04 14.35 4.36
CA ALA A 21 -7.91 15.80 4.52
C ALA A 21 -8.18 16.54 3.20
N TRP A 22 -7.65 16.03 2.09
CA TRP A 22 -7.88 16.58 0.76
C TRP A 22 -9.36 16.54 0.37
N GLN A 23 -10.01 15.38 0.50
CA GLN A 23 -11.42 15.21 0.16
C GLN A 23 -12.37 16.11 0.98
N LEU A 24 -12.06 16.31 2.27
CA LEU A 24 -12.76 17.27 3.13
C LEU A 24 -12.59 18.69 2.62
N ALA A 25 -11.35 19.11 2.42
CA ALA A 25 -11.00 20.48 2.05
C ALA A 25 -11.54 20.85 0.66
N GLN A 26 -11.49 19.94 -0.33
CA GLN A 26 -12.09 20.15 -1.66
C GLN A 26 -13.62 20.36 -1.61
N ARG A 27 -14.29 19.89 -0.56
CA ARG A 27 -15.72 20.09 -0.33
C ARG A 27 -16.02 21.25 0.60
N GLY A 28 -15.03 22.11 0.88
CA GLY A 28 -15.19 23.31 1.68
C GLY A 28 -15.24 23.07 3.19
N VAL A 29 -14.82 21.91 3.68
CA VAL A 29 -14.75 21.58 5.10
C VAL A 29 -13.37 21.92 5.64
N PRO A 30 -13.23 22.78 6.68
CA PRO A 30 -11.96 23.03 7.34
C PRO A 30 -11.41 21.76 8.03
N VAL A 31 -10.09 21.58 7.98
CA VAL A 31 -9.41 20.40 8.50
C VAL A 31 -8.26 20.82 9.41
N ILE A 32 -8.10 20.12 10.53
CA ILE A 32 -6.87 20.10 11.31
C ILE A 32 -6.23 18.73 11.10
N LEU A 33 -5.09 18.70 10.41
CA LEU A 33 -4.32 17.49 10.16
C LEU A 33 -3.16 17.40 11.16
N TYR A 34 -3.15 16.34 11.96
CA TYR A 34 -2.11 16.09 12.97
C TYR A 34 -1.08 15.10 12.41
N GLU A 35 0.20 15.44 12.53
CA GLU A 35 1.32 14.57 12.20
C GLU A 35 2.38 14.64 13.30
N LYS A 36 2.74 13.48 13.85
CA LYS A 36 3.73 13.42 14.94
C LYS A 36 5.16 13.76 14.50
N ARG A 37 5.49 13.56 13.22
CA ARG A 37 6.80 13.91 12.67
C ARG A 37 6.91 15.42 12.39
N PRO A 38 8.07 16.03 12.53
CA PRO A 38 9.37 15.45 12.91
C PRO A 38 9.59 15.24 14.40
N LEU A 39 8.63 15.58 15.28
CA LEU A 39 8.82 15.53 16.74
C LEU A 39 9.03 14.12 17.26
N LYS A 40 8.32 13.14 16.69
CA LYS A 40 8.44 11.72 17.02
C LYS A 40 8.42 10.90 15.73
N SER A 41 9.48 10.10 15.51
CA SER A 41 9.59 9.18 14.40
C SER A 41 9.25 7.75 14.84
N ASP A 42 8.84 6.91 13.90
CA ASP A 42 8.73 5.46 14.08
C ASP A 42 9.84 4.73 13.30
N ALA A 43 9.86 3.39 13.43
CA ALA A 43 10.93 2.58 12.84
C ALA A 43 10.90 2.51 11.30
N ALA A 44 9.77 2.79 10.66
CA ALA A 44 9.60 2.64 9.22
C ALA A 44 9.85 3.93 8.45
N HIS A 45 9.38 5.06 8.96
CA HIS A 45 9.53 6.36 8.30
C HIS A 45 10.94 6.93 8.47
N LYS A 46 11.46 7.55 7.41
CA LYS A 46 12.82 8.12 7.35
C LYS A 46 12.83 9.64 7.19
N THR A 47 11.71 10.20 6.74
CA THR A 47 11.55 11.63 6.48
C THR A 47 10.37 12.21 7.27
N ASP A 48 10.22 13.53 7.26
CA ASP A 48 9.06 14.25 7.76
C ASP A 48 7.99 14.50 6.67
N LYS A 49 8.22 13.97 5.45
CA LYS A 49 7.31 14.12 4.33
C LYS A 49 6.03 13.29 4.53
N PHE A 50 4.93 13.81 4.02
CA PHE A 50 3.63 13.15 4.08
C PHE A 50 3.54 12.00 3.05
N ALA A 51 2.65 11.03 3.31
CA ALA A 51 2.43 9.88 2.44
C ALA A 51 3.72 9.13 2.04
N GLU A 52 4.74 9.10 2.91
CA GLU A 52 5.98 8.39 2.65
C GLU A 52 5.72 6.90 2.42
N LEU A 53 6.27 6.36 1.31
CA LEU A 53 6.15 4.94 0.97
C LEU A 53 7.26 4.14 1.67
N VAL A 54 6.92 3.46 2.74
CA VAL A 54 7.89 2.83 3.65
C VAL A 54 8.43 1.47 3.19
N CYS A 55 7.67 0.69 2.42
CA CYS A 55 8.04 -0.65 1.99
C CYS A 55 8.58 -0.66 0.56
N SER A 56 7.79 -0.21 -0.40
CA SER A 56 8.05 -0.26 -1.84
C SER A 56 7.63 1.06 -2.48
N ASN A 57 8.22 1.43 -3.63
CA ASN A 57 7.75 2.56 -4.41
C ASN A 57 6.66 2.19 -5.42
N SER A 58 6.19 0.94 -5.41
CA SER A 58 5.18 0.45 -6.34
C SER A 58 3.78 0.57 -5.76
N LEU A 59 2.89 1.16 -6.54
CA LEU A 59 1.44 1.15 -6.35
C LEU A 59 0.78 -0.02 -7.11
N ARG A 60 1.55 -1.06 -7.45
CA ARG A 60 1.12 -2.29 -8.15
C ARG A 60 0.58 -2.03 -9.57
N ALA A 61 -0.16 -3.00 -10.14
CA ALA A 61 -0.61 -2.97 -11.53
C ALA A 61 -1.39 -1.69 -11.89
N GLY A 62 -1.03 -1.06 -13.03
CA GLY A 62 -1.67 0.17 -13.52
C GLY A 62 -2.96 -0.05 -14.31
N ASN A 63 -3.12 -1.21 -14.93
CA ASN A 63 -4.21 -1.51 -15.85
C ASN A 63 -5.51 -1.86 -15.12
N ILE A 64 -6.66 -1.35 -15.57
CA ILE A 64 -8.01 -1.58 -15.02
C ILE A 64 -8.48 -3.04 -15.07
N GLU A 65 -7.87 -3.89 -15.89
CA GLU A 65 -8.10 -5.36 -15.90
C GLU A 65 -7.53 -6.06 -14.65
N ASN A 66 -6.86 -5.30 -13.77
CA ASN A 66 -6.48 -5.69 -12.43
C ASN A 66 -7.29 -4.86 -11.43
N ALA A 67 -7.77 -5.47 -10.36
CA ALA A 67 -8.65 -4.79 -9.40
C ALA A 67 -7.99 -3.55 -8.76
N VAL A 68 -6.69 -3.59 -8.47
CA VAL A 68 -5.98 -2.41 -7.97
C VAL A 68 -5.81 -1.32 -9.04
N GLY A 69 -5.74 -1.68 -10.32
CA GLY A 69 -5.77 -0.71 -11.42
C GLY A 69 -7.13 -0.06 -11.55
N LEU A 70 -8.21 -0.83 -11.41
CA LEU A 70 -9.57 -0.33 -11.34
C LEU A 70 -9.74 0.64 -10.15
N LEU A 71 -9.31 0.25 -8.95
CA LEU A 71 -9.38 1.11 -7.76
C LEU A 71 -8.68 2.45 -7.99
N LYS A 72 -7.49 2.45 -8.61
CA LYS A 72 -6.77 3.69 -8.96
C LYS A 72 -7.54 4.56 -9.95
N GLU A 73 -8.17 3.95 -10.96
CA GLU A 73 -8.99 4.70 -11.91
C GLU A 73 -10.23 5.31 -11.24
N GLU A 74 -10.86 4.57 -10.34
CA GLU A 74 -11.96 5.10 -9.51
C GLU A 74 -11.49 6.27 -8.65
N MET A 75 -10.33 6.17 -8.00
CA MET A 75 -9.74 7.27 -7.22
C MET A 75 -9.44 8.51 -8.10
N ARG A 76 -8.91 8.33 -9.31
CA ARG A 76 -8.69 9.46 -10.25
C ARG A 76 -10.00 10.18 -10.57
N ARG A 77 -11.06 9.45 -10.83
CA ARG A 77 -12.39 10.00 -11.10
C ARG A 77 -13.02 10.70 -9.89
N LEU A 78 -12.49 10.46 -8.69
CA LEU A 78 -12.91 11.08 -7.44
C LEU A 78 -11.92 12.17 -6.94
N ASP A 79 -11.07 12.69 -7.84
CA ASP A 79 -10.10 13.76 -7.57
C ASP A 79 -9.12 13.46 -6.43
N SER A 80 -8.58 12.23 -6.43
CA SER A 80 -7.57 11.77 -5.46
C SER A 80 -6.27 12.57 -5.57
N VAL A 81 -5.82 13.17 -4.46
CA VAL A 81 -4.51 13.82 -4.39
C VAL A 81 -3.37 12.83 -4.50
N ILE A 82 -3.54 11.63 -3.93
CA ILE A 82 -2.53 10.56 -3.99
C ILE A 82 -2.32 10.10 -5.42
N MET A 83 -3.40 9.89 -6.19
CA MET A 83 -3.28 9.49 -7.59
C MET A 83 -2.72 10.59 -8.48
N ALA A 84 -3.12 11.85 -8.27
CA ALA A 84 -2.58 12.98 -9.00
C ALA A 84 -1.06 13.09 -8.82
N CYS A 85 -0.56 13.03 -7.58
CA CYS A 85 0.88 13.06 -7.31
C CYS A 85 1.61 11.81 -7.84
N ALA A 86 0.97 10.63 -7.78
CA ALA A 86 1.57 9.40 -8.31
C ALA A 86 1.74 9.44 -9.82
N ASP A 87 0.77 9.97 -10.55
CA ASP A 87 0.82 10.09 -12.00
C ASP A 87 1.86 11.15 -12.46
N GLU A 88 2.06 12.22 -11.68
CA GLU A 88 3.08 13.25 -11.91
C GLU A 88 4.52 12.71 -11.68
N HIS A 89 4.71 11.78 -10.74
CA HIS A 89 6.02 11.27 -10.31
C HIS A 89 6.27 9.80 -10.67
N LYS A 90 5.61 9.29 -11.70
CA LYS A 90 5.80 7.91 -12.15
C LYS A 90 7.20 7.65 -12.67
N VAL A 91 7.73 6.46 -12.39
CA VAL A 91 8.97 5.92 -12.94
C VAL A 91 8.70 4.64 -13.73
N PRO A 92 9.59 4.25 -14.65
CA PRO A 92 9.44 3.03 -15.43
C PRO A 92 9.30 1.78 -14.56
N ALA A 93 8.22 1.01 -14.78
CA ALA A 93 7.94 -0.21 -14.01
C ALA A 93 7.04 -1.20 -14.79
N GLY A 94 7.16 -1.28 -16.11
CA GLY A 94 6.38 -2.17 -16.96
C GLY A 94 4.87 -1.93 -16.82
N GLY A 95 4.12 -2.96 -16.46
CA GLY A 95 2.66 -2.88 -16.24
C GLY A 95 2.25 -2.36 -14.86
N ALA A 96 3.19 -1.99 -14.00
CA ALA A 96 2.91 -1.41 -12.68
C ALA A 96 2.99 0.12 -12.71
N LEU A 97 2.31 0.77 -11.77
CA LEU A 97 2.55 2.16 -11.43
C LEU A 97 3.56 2.19 -10.28
N ALA A 98 4.78 2.62 -10.55
CA ALA A 98 5.78 2.93 -9.54
C ALA A 98 6.12 4.43 -9.60
N VAL A 99 6.58 4.98 -8.49
CA VAL A 99 6.83 6.42 -8.36
C VAL A 99 8.26 6.69 -7.90
N ASP A 100 8.79 7.84 -8.27
CA ASP A 100 9.90 8.44 -7.54
C ASP A 100 9.45 8.70 -6.11
N ARG A 101 10.06 8.01 -5.17
CA ARG A 101 9.60 7.96 -3.78
C ARG A 101 9.63 9.33 -3.11
N GLU A 102 10.72 10.07 -3.31
CA GLU A 102 10.92 11.38 -2.70
C GLU A 102 10.07 12.45 -3.37
N GLY A 103 10.06 12.48 -4.70
CA GLY A 103 9.26 13.43 -5.48
C GLY A 103 7.77 13.28 -5.20
N PHE A 104 7.27 12.04 -5.12
CA PHE A 104 5.89 11.75 -4.76
C PHE A 104 5.53 12.27 -3.36
N ALA A 105 6.33 11.92 -2.34
CA ALA A 105 6.07 12.34 -0.98
C ALA A 105 6.14 13.86 -0.81
N GLU A 106 7.10 14.53 -1.48
CA GLU A 106 7.20 15.99 -1.52
C GLU A 106 5.98 16.63 -2.16
N ALA A 107 5.53 16.13 -3.32
CA ALA A 107 4.36 16.65 -4.02
C ALA A 107 3.09 16.57 -3.17
N VAL A 108 2.84 15.42 -2.51
CA VAL A 108 1.72 15.27 -1.57
C VAL A 108 1.85 16.26 -0.42
N THR A 109 3.05 16.38 0.18
CA THR A 109 3.31 17.30 1.30
C THR A 109 2.97 18.74 0.91
N GLN A 110 3.43 19.19 -0.27
CA GLN A 110 3.18 20.55 -0.75
C GLN A 110 1.70 20.79 -1.06
N LYS A 111 1.01 19.86 -1.74
CA LYS A 111 -0.43 20.02 -2.03
C LYS A 111 -1.27 20.11 -0.74
N ILE A 112 -0.95 19.31 0.28
CA ILE A 112 -1.65 19.35 1.56
C ILE A 112 -1.34 20.62 2.36
N LYS A 113 -0.06 20.98 2.53
CA LYS A 113 0.35 22.15 3.31
C LYS A 113 -0.10 23.47 2.69
N ASN A 114 -0.21 23.54 1.37
CA ASN A 114 -0.60 24.76 0.66
C ASN A 114 -2.13 24.91 0.50
N HIS A 115 -2.93 23.92 0.92
CA HIS A 115 -4.38 24.02 0.81
C HIS A 115 -4.96 24.95 1.88
N PRO A 116 -5.74 26.01 1.51
CA PRO A 116 -6.17 27.05 2.45
C PRO A 116 -7.09 26.58 3.59
N LEU A 117 -7.75 25.43 3.42
CA LEU A 117 -8.64 24.84 4.42
C LEU A 117 -7.99 23.71 5.24
N ILE A 118 -6.70 23.41 5.05
CA ILE A 118 -5.98 22.41 5.83
C ILE A 118 -4.96 23.10 6.73
N THR A 119 -5.15 22.97 8.03
CA THR A 119 -4.18 23.42 9.03
C THR A 119 -3.39 22.21 9.52
N VAL A 120 -2.09 22.20 9.25
CA VAL A 120 -1.21 21.12 9.74
C VAL A 120 -0.71 21.46 11.13
N LYS A 121 -0.80 20.49 12.06
CA LYS A 121 -0.19 20.54 13.38
C LYS A 121 0.82 19.43 13.54
N ASN A 122 2.08 19.78 13.78
CA ASN A 122 3.11 18.82 14.12
C ASN A 122 3.03 18.52 15.62
N GLU A 123 2.15 17.59 15.98
CA GLU A 123 1.97 17.13 17.36
C GLU A 123 1.50 15.67 17.38
N GLU A 124 1.81 14.96 18.46
CA GLU A 124 1.29 13.62 18.69
C GLU A 124 -0.06 13.69 19.39
N VAL A 125 -1.11 13.18 18.76
CA VAL A 125 -2.41 12.97 19.42
C VAL A 125 -2.34 11.70 20.23
N THR A 126 -2.48 11.82 21.54
CA THR A 126 -2.39 10.68 22.47
C THR A 126 -3.76 10.18 22.95
N SER A 127 -4.84 10.91 22.67
CA SER A 127 -6.21 10.52 23.03
C SER A 127 -7.24 11.10 22.07
N LEU A 128 -8.16 10.25 21.59
CA LEU A 128 -9.32 10.64 20.78
C LEU A 128 -10.36 11.40 21.59
N ALA A 129 -10.41 11.14 22.90
CA ALA A 129 -11.33 11.81 23.82
C ALA A 129 -10.96 13.30 24.02
N SER A 130 -9.72 13.69 23.77
CA SER A 130 -9.26 15.09 23.86
C SER A 130 -9.73 15.96 22.69
N LEU A 131 -10.22 15.37 21.59
CA LEU A 131 -10.68 16.07 20.40
C LEU A 131 -12.21 16.14 20.38
N GLU A 132 -12.74 17.33 20.22
CA GLU A 132 -14.18 17.56 20.04
C GLU A 132 -14.59 17.41 18.58
N GLY A 133 -15.88 17.20 18.31
CA GLY A 133 -16.39 17.06 16.94
C GLY A 133 -16.05 15.74 16.26
N VAL A 134 -15.89 15.76 14.95
CA VAL A 134 -15.63 14.57 14.13
C VAL A 134 -14.14 14.34 13.97
N VAL A 135 -13.72 13.08 14.16
CA VAL A 135 -12.31 12.66 14.09
C VAL A 135 -12.16 11.53 13.09
N ILE A 136 -11.19 11.64 12.17
CA ILE A 136 -10.73 10.55 11.30
C ILE A 136 -9.35 10.09 11.79
N THR A 137 -9.26 8.86 12.26
CA THR A 137 -8.01 8.24 12.68
C THR A 137 -7.38 7.49 11.50
N ALA A 138 -6.26 7.98 11.00
CA ALA A 138 -5.53 7.47 9.84
C ALA A 138 -4.03 7.29 10.16
N THR A 139 -3.72 6.86 11.37
CA THR A 139 -2.37 6.77 11.94
C THR A 139 -1.55 5.59 11.40
N GLY A 140 -2.18 4.74 10.60
CA GLY A 140 -1.52 3.60 9.97
C GLY A 140 -1.25 2.42 10.91
N PRO A 141 -0.60 1.36 10.40
CA PRO A 141 -0.46 0.09 11.11
C PRO A 141 0.62 0.14 12.22
N LEU A 142 1.43 1.21 12.28
CA LEU A 142 2.47 1.40 13.29
C LEU A 142 2.02 2.35 14.42
N THR A 143 0.71 2.44 14.65
CA THR A 143 0.17 3.20 15.77
C THR A 143 0.67 2.63 17.09
N ASP A 144 1.21 3.49 17.95
CA ASP A 144 1.86 3.13 19.21
C ASP A 144 1.40 4.01 20.39
N GLY A 145 1.87 3.68 21.61
CA GLY A 145 1.64 4.47 22.81
C GLY A 145 0.18 4.56 23.25
N ALA A 146 -0.14 5.66 23.94
CA ALA A 146 -1.46 5.85 24.56
C ALA A 146 -2.63 5.84 23.58
N LEU A 147 -2.43 6.32 22.34
CA LEU A 147 -3.45 6.27 21.31
C LEU A 147 -3.77 4.83 20.90
N ALA A 148 -2.74 3.97 20.75
CA ALA A 148 -2.94 2.55 20.45
C ALA A 148 -3.68 1.83 21.59
N GLU A 149 -3.36 2.17 22.83
CA GLU A 149 -4.05 1.61 24.02
C GLU A 149 -5.52 2.04 24.05
N GLU A 150 -5.83 3.31 23.78
CA GLU A 150 -7.22 3.80 23.70
C GLU A 150 -7.99 3.09 22.57
N ILE A 151 -7.39 2.95 21.39
CA ILE A 151 -8.01 2.24 20.28
C ILE A 151 -8.21 0.76 20.60
N ALA A 152 -7.25 0.11 21.27
CA ALA A 152 -7.39 -1.28 21.73
C ALA A 152 -8.53 -1.43 22.74
N GLN A 153 -8.72 -0.46 23.63
CA GLN A 153 -9.87 -0.45 24.56
C GLN A 153 -11.21 -0.30 23.82
N LEU A 154 -11.26 0.55 22.79
CA LEU A 154 -12.44 0.72 21.94
C LEU A 154 -12.75 -0.52 21.10
N ALA A 155 -11.72 -1.25 20.67
CA ALA A 155 -11.83 -2.47 19.88
C ALA A 155 -12.06 -3.73 20.75
N GLY A 156 -11.65 -3.71 22.02
CA GLY A 156 -11.73 -4.87 22.92
C GLY A 156 -10.84 -6.02 22.43
N GLU A 157 -11.40 -7.24 22.39
CA GLU A 157 -10.70 -8.44 21.90
C GLU A 157 -10.50 -8.46 20.37
N ASP A 158 -11.03 -7.47 19.67
CA ASP A 158 -10.98 -7.36 18.22
C ASP A 158 -9.79 -6.49 17.71
N TYR A 159 -8.70 -6.40 18.48
CA TYR A 159 -7.45 -5.73 18.14
C TYR A 159 -6.35 -6.77 17.85
N PHE A 160 -5.84 -6.79 16.59
CA PHE A 160 -4.96 -7.84 16.10
C PHE A 160 -3.63 -7.29 15.60
N HIS A 161 -2.67 -8.20 15.43
CA HIS A 161 -1.34 -7.91 14.90
C HIS A 161 -0.95 -8.87 13.78
N PHE A 162 -0.15 -8.38 12.83
CA PHE A 162 0.56 -9.20 11.86
C PHE A 162 1.94 -8.60 11.59
N PHE A 163 2.83 -9.38 10.99
CA PHE A 163 4.16 -8.92 10.62
C PHE A 163 4.27 -8.65 9.13
N ASP A 164 4.90 -7.53 8.78
CA ASP A 164 5.24 -7.11 7.42
C ASP A 164 6.73 -6.79 7.33
N ALA A 165 7.32 -6.95 6.16
CA ALA A 165 8.74 -6.72 5.93
C ALA A 165 8.97 -5.81 4.72
N ALA A 166 9.97 -4.93 4.81
CA ALA A 166 10.42 -4.09 3.73
C ALA A 166 11.53 -4.78 2.92
N ALA A 167 11.57 -4.55 1.61
CA ALA A 167 12.64 -4.99 0.73
C ALA A 167 13.81 -4.00 0.72
N PRO A 168 15.07 -4.46 0.53
CA PRO A 168 16.23 -3.59 0.47
C PRO A 168 16.32 -2.81 -0.84
N ILE A 169 17.08 -1.70 -0.78
CA ILE A 169 17.39 -0.81 -1.91
C ILE A 169 18.90 -0.72 -2.06
N VAL A 170 19.38 -0.83 -3.30
CA VAL A 170 20.80 -0.77 -3.66
C VAL A 170 21.08 0.37 -4.64
N THR A 171 22.33 0.85 -4.68
CA THR A 171 22.76 1.88 -5.64
C THR A 171 23.00 1.29 -7.02
N ALA A 172 22.70 2.05 -8.06
CA ALA A 172 22.87 1.62 -9.45
C ALA A 172 24.33 1.40 -9.85
N ASP A 173 25.22 2.25 -9.38
CA ASP A 173 26.66 2.23 -9.70
C ASP A 173 27.41 1.08 -9.01
N SER A 174 26.81 0.45 -8.01
CA SER A 174 27.35 -0.76 -7.36
C SER A 174 27.01 -2.07 -8.07
N LEU A 175 26.17 -2.03 -9.13
CA LEU A 175 25.71 -3.19 -9.87
C LEU A 175 26.70 -3.61 -10.96
N ASP A 176 26.90 -4.91 -11.16
CA ASP A 176 27.66 -5.44 -12.28
C ASP A 176 26.78 -5.60 -13.53
N TYR A 177 26.79 -4.59 -14.38
CA TYR A 177 26.00 -4.55 -15.62
C TYR A 177 26.42 -5.58 -16.68
N SER A 178 27.56 -6.26 -16.52
CA SER A 178 27.95 -7.34 -17.42
C SER A 178 27.12 -8.62 -17.18
N LYS A 179 26.60 -8.78 -15.97
CA LYS A 179 25.81 -9.95 -15.54
C LYS A 179 24.29 -9.74 -15.65
N VAL A 180 23.81 -8.51 -15.53
CA VAL A 180 22.39 -8.19 -15.58
C VAL A 180 21.94 -7.76 -16.97
N TYR A 181 20.63 -7.84 -17.24
CA TYR A 181 20.05 -7.38 -18.50
C TYR A 181 18.72 -6.66 -18.27
N ARG A 182 18.36 -5.74 -19.20
CA ARG A 182 17.09 -5.03 -19.14
C ARG A 182 16.01 -5.78 -19.89
N ALA A 183 14.90 -6.07 -19.25
CA ALA A 183 13.69 -6.60 -19.86
C ALA A 183 12.50 -6.41 -18.94
N SER A 184 11.31 -6.35 -19.52
CA SER A 184 10.04 -6.48 -18.80
C SER A 184 9.39 -7.83 -19.13
N ARG A 185 8.71 -8.42 -18.17
CA ARG A 185 8.10 -9.74 -18.31
C ARG A 185 7.05 -9.77 -19.43
N TYR A 186 7.19 -10.70 -20.35
CA TYR A 186 6.36 -10.84 -21.56
C TYR A 186 6.40 -9.60 -22.46
N ASP A 187 7.52 -8.88 -22.48
CA ASP A 187 7.71 -7.64 -23.23
C ASP A 187 6.58 -6.61 -23.00
N LYS A 188 6.05 -6.56 -21.77
CA LYS A 188 5.03 -5.58 -21.39
C LYS A 188 5.67 -4.26 -21.00
N GLY A 189 5.40 -3.21 -21.77
CA GLY A 189 6.04 -1.90 -21.65
C GLY A 189 7.44 -1.91 -22.21
N ASP A 190 8.27 -0.94 -21.82
CA ASP A 190 9.67 -0.88 -22.15
C ASP A 190 10.49 -1.86 -21.29
N ALA A 191 11.78 -1.98 -21.54
CA ALA A 191 12.68 -2.84 -20.77
C ALA A 191 13.02 -2.22 -19.41
N ASP A 192 12.03 -2.14 -18.53
CA ASP A 192 12.02 -1.29 -17.32
C ASP A 192 12.71 -1.91 -16.10
N TYR A 193 12.89 -3.23 -16.10
CA TYR A 193 13.55 -3.93 -15.01
C TYR A 193 14.97 -4.33 -15.36
N LEU A 194 15.89 -4.24 -14.39
CA LEU A 194 17.14 -4.97 -14.42
C LEU A 194 16.90 -6.38 -13.91
N ASN A 195 17.35 -7.38 -14.65
CA ASN A 195 17.15 -8.78 -14.33
C ASN A 195 18.51 -9.42 -14.01
N CYS A 196 18.59 -10.08 -12.85
CA CYS A 196 19.76 -10.77 -12.33
C CYS A 196 19.51 -12.28 -12.47
N PRO A 197 20.05 -12.93 -13.51
CA PRO A 197 19.77 -14.33 -13.80
C PRO A 197 20.66 -15.28 -12.97
N PHE A 198 20.08 -16.28 -12.34
CA PHE A 198 20.76 -17.50 -11.99
C PHE A 198 20.68 -18.41 -13.22
N GLU A 199 21.79 -18.57 -13.92
CA GLU A 199 21.82 -19.32 -15.19
C GLU A 199 21.65 -20.81 -14.96
N THR A 200 22.19 -21.35 -13.84
CA THR A 200 22.18 -22.76 -13.53
C THR A 200 21.39 -23.07 -12.27
N LYS A 201 20.99 -24.35 -12.15
CA LYS A 201 20.34 -24.84 -10.92
C LYS A 201 21.28 -24.78 -9.73
N GLU A 202 22.53 -25.07 -9.91
CA GLU A 202 23.57 -25.13 -8.87
C GLU A 202 23.80 -23.76 -8.24
N GLU A 203 23.85 -22.70 -9.04
CA GLU A 203 23.95 -21.31 -8.55
C GLU A 203 22.73 -20.95 -7.69
N TYR A 204 21.53 -21.25 -8.20
CA TYR A 204 20.29 -20.99 -7.49
C TYR A 204 20.18 -21.78 -6.17
N VAL A 205 20.50 -23.08 -6.19
CA VAL A 205 20.44 -23.94 -4.98
C VAL A 205 21.41 -23.45 -3.92
N SER A 206 22.62 -23.01 -4.31
CA SER A 206 23.58 -22.42 -3.38
C SER A 206 23.04 -21.15 -2.72
N PHE A 207 22.39 -20.28 -3.49
CA PHE A 207 21.72 -19.10 -2.97
C PHE A 207 20.53 -19.47 -2.06
N TRP A 208 19.66 -20.38 -2.50
CA TRP A 208 18.50 -20.85 -1.76
C TRP A 208 18.89 -21.42 -0.39
N GLU A 209 19.95 -22.26 -0.35
CA GLU A 209 20.45 -22.86 0.90
C GLU A 209 21.02 -21.80 1.84
N ALA A 210 21.79 -20.83 1.30
CA ALA A 210 22.32 -19.72 2.08
C ALA A 210 21.20 -18.85 2.66
N LEU A 211 20.14 -18.62 1.89
CA LEU A 211 18.97 -17.83 2.32
C LEU A 211 18.16 -18.56 3.39
N ARG A 212 17.90 -19.86 3.20
CA ARG A 212 17.11 -20.69 4.11
C ARG A 212 17.76 -20.84 5.49
N THR A 213 19.08 -20.81 5.54
CA THR A 213 19.89 -21.02 6.77
C THR A 213 20.40 -19.72 7.38
N ALA A 214 20.14 -18.58 6.76
CA ALA A 214 20.61 -17.28 7.21
C ALA A 214 20.02 -16.89 8.58
N GLU A 215 20.79 -16.10 9.34
CA GLU A 215 20.39 -15.63 10.66
C GLU A 215 19.33 -14.51 10.57
N LEU A 216 18.26 -14.67 11.36
CA LEU A 216 17.21 -13.68 11.49
C LEU A 216 17.59 -12.59 12.49
N ALA A 217 17.06 -11.39 12.28
CA ALA A 217 17.10 -10.35 13.28
C ALA A 217 16.23 -10.74 14.49
N PRO A 218 16.58 -10.36 15.73
CA PRO A 218 15.80 -10.72 16.90
C PRO A 218 14.43 -10.01 16.86
N VAL A 219 13.35 -10.78 17.08
CA VAL A 219 12.01 -10.26 17.32
C VAL A 219 11.83 -10.03 18.80
N LYS A 220 11.27 -8.89 19.19
CA LYS A 220 11.10 -8.52 20.60
C LYS A 220 9.99 -9.28 21.34
N ASP A 221 9.06 -9.93 20.63
CA ASP A 221 7.91 -10.63 21.20
C ASP A 221 7.88 -12.11 20.77
N PHE A 222 7.63 -13.00 21.74
CA PHE A 222 7.54 -14.48 21.57
C PHE A 222 6.22 -14.95 20.95
N GLU A 223 5.47 -14.10 20.27
CA GLU A 223 4.24 -14.48 19.58
C GLU A 223 4.56 -15.23 18.28
N LYS A 224 3.73 -16.21 17.91
CA LYS A 224 3.83 -16.88 16.60
C LYS A 224 3.73 -15.84 15.51
N GLU A 225 4.79 -15.73 14.70
CA GLU A 225 4.82 -14.80 13.58
C GLU A 225 3.73 -15.16 12.57
N VAL A 226 2.73 -14.29 12.43
CA VAL A 226 1.70 -14.40 11.39
C VAL A 226 2.08 -13.42 10.29
N PHE A 227 2.51 -13.94 9.14
CA PHE A 227 2.84 -13.13 7.97
C PHE A 227 1.64 -12.99 7.05
N PHE A 228 1.50 -11.80 6.48
CA PHE A 228 0.59 -11.60 5.36
C PHE A 228 1.21 -12.20 4.09
N GLU A 229 0.46 -13.04 3.36
CA GLU A 229 1.00 -13.79 2.21
C GLU A 229 1.63 -12.90 1.12
N ALA A 230 1.08 -11.69 0.89
CA ALA A 230 1.61 -10.76 -0.11
C ALA A 230 2.92 -10.08 0.29
N CYS A 231 3.26 -10.08 1.59
CA CYS A 231 4.46 -9.45 2.16
C CYS A 231 5.34 -10.47 2.90
N MET A 232 5.19 -11.75 2.55
CA MET A 232 5.96 -12.82 3.17
C MET A 232 7.47 -12.62 2.96
N PRO A 233 8.29 -12.71 4.03
CA PRO A 233 9.74 -12.64 3.92
C PRO A 233 10.30 -13.70 2.96
N ILE A 234 11.31 -13.31 2.18
CA ILE A 234 11.87 -14.18 1.15
C ILE A 234 12.50 -15.46 1.74
N GLU A 235 13.08 -15.37 2.93
CA GLU A 235 13.62 -16.53 3.66
C GLU A 235 12.53 -17.50 4.12
N GLU A 236 11.32 -17.01 4.43
CA GLU A 236 10.19 -17.88 4.75
C GLU A 236 9.67 -18.60 3.50
N MET A 237 9.67 -17.93 2.34
CA MET A 237 9.39 -18.60 1.06
C MET A 237 10.43 -19.69 0.77
N ALA A 238 11.72 -19.41 1.04
CA ALA A 238 12.80 -20.39 0.87
C ALA A 238 12.63 -21.62 1.78
N ARG A 239 12.17 -21.45 3.02
CA ARG A 239 11.88 -22.54 3.96
C ARG A 239 10.72 -23.41 3.54
N ARG A 240 9.74 -22.88 2.78
CA ARG A 240 8.61 -23.66 2.25
C ARG A 240 9.00 -24.65 1.15
N GLY A 241 10.17 -24.48 0.52
CA GLY A 241 10.69 -25.41 -0.47
C GLY A 241 11.56 -24.74 -1.54
N GLU A 242 12.45 -25.54 -2.17
CA GLU A 242 13.41 -25.10 -3.18
C GLU A 242 12.75 -24.34 -4.33
N ASP A 243 11.62 -24.82 -4.83
CA ASP A 243 10.95 -24.23 -5.99
C ASP A 243 9.97 -23.08 -5.65
N THR A 244 9.67 -22.84 -4.37
CA THR A 244 8.65 -21.85 -3.96
C THR A 244 8.94 -20.48 -4.56
N MET A 245 10.17 -19.99 -4.46
CA MET A 245 10.55 -18.67 -5.00
C MET A 245 10.52 -18.63 -6.53
N ARG A 246 10.81 -19.75 -7.23
CA ARG A 246 10.76 -19.87 -8.69
C ARG A 246 9.34 -19.83 -9.26
N PHE A 247 8.33 -20.15 -8.47
CA PHE A 247 6.91 -19.94 -8.81
C PHE A 247 6.38 -18.60 -8.31
N GLY A 248 7.20 -17.84 -7.56
CA GLY A 248 6.92 -16.54 -6.98
C GLY A 248 7.82 -15.43 -7.52
N PRO A 249 8.56 -14.73 -6.63
CA PRO A 249 9.34 -13.54 -6.98
C PRO A 249 10.51 -13.80 -7.95
N LEU A 250 11.08 -14.99 -7.95
CA LEU A 250 12.21 -15.37 -8.82
C LEU A 250 11.78 -16.13 -10.07
N LYS A 251 10.52 -16.05 -10.46
CA LYS A 251 9.99 -16.76 -11.64
C LYS A 251 10.73 -16.33 -12.91
N PRO A 252 11.35 -17.27 -13.69
CA PRO A 252 12.07 -16.92 -14.92
C PRO A 252 11.15 -16.73 -16.14
N VAL A 253 10.00 -17.37 -16.15
CA VAL A 253 9.10 -17.44 -17.32
C VAL A 253 8.70 -16.06 -17.82
N GLY A 254 8.89 -15.82 -19.12
CA GLY A 254 8.60 -14.57 -19.80
C GLY A 254 9.73 -13.51 -19.67
N LEU A 255 10.91 -13.91 -19.18
CA LEU A 255 12.11 -13.09 -19.11
C LEU A 255 13.23 -13.76 -19.91
N VAL A 256 13.28 -13.49 -21.23
CA VAL A 256 14.32 -14.00 -22.11
C VAL A 256 15.48 -13.01 -22.13
N ASP A 257 16.68 -13.48 -21.80
CA ASP A 257 17.89 -12.69 -22.01
C ASP A 257 18.21 -12.60 -23.50
N LYS A 258 18.07 -11.42 -24.08
CA LYS A 258 18.31 -11.19 -25.52
C LYS A 258 19.77 -11.45 -25.93
N ARG A 259 20.72 -11.47 -24.99
CA ARG A 259 22.14 -11.78 -25.24
C ARG A 259 22.35 -13.28 -25.49
N THR A 260 21.60 -14.13 -24.78
CA THR A 260 21.72 -15.59 -24.88
C THR A 260 20.57 -16.25 -25.66
N GLY A 261 19.44 -15.55 -25.80
CA GLY A 261 18.20 -16.08 -26.38
C GLY A 261 17.48 -17.10 -25.50
N LYS A 262 17.84 -17.21 -24.21
CA LYS A 262 17.32 -18.22 -23.29
C LYS A 262 16.68 -17.58 -22.03
N GLU A 263 15.81 -18.34 -21.40
CA GLU A 263 15.35 -18.07 -20.03
C GLU A 263 16.37 -18.71 -19.06
N ALA A 264 16.69 -18.00 -17.97
CA ALA A 264 17.55 -18.51 -16.91
C ALA A 264 16.80 -19.52 -16.01
N TYR A 265 17.50 -20.18 -15.10
CA TYR A 265 16.86 -21.09 -14.14
C TYR A 265 15.97 -20.35 -13.13
N ALA A 266 16.42 -19.17 -12.65
CA ALA A 266 15.65 -18.25 -11.82
C ALA A 266 16.12 -16.81 -12.09
N VAL A 267 15.28 -15.81 -11.82
CA VAL A 267 15.62 -14.40 -12.08
C VAL A 267 15.17 -13.52 -10.94
N VAL A 268 16.09 -12.76 -10.35
CA VAL A 268 15.76 -11.65 -9.45
C VAL A 268 15.56 -10.39 -10.29
N GLN A 269 14.49 -9.65 -10.03
CA GLN A 269 14.20 -8.40 -10.70
C GLN A 269 14.52 -7.21 -9.80
N LEU A 270 15.19 -6.21 -10.35
CA LEU A 270 15.42 -4.92 -9.71
C LEU A 270 14.54 -3.88 -10.38
N ARG A 271 13.78 -3.13 -9.59
CA ARG A 271 12.93 -2.03 -10.06
C ARG A 271 13.53 -0.70 -9.68
N GLN A 272 13.52 0.24 -10.60
CA GLN A 272 13.93 1.62 -10.37
C GLN A 272 13.12 2.24 -9.21
N ASP A 273 13.81 2.88 -8.26
CA ASP A 273 13.22 3.46 -7.05
C ASP A 273 13.16 4.99 -7.08
N ASP A 274 13.92 5.63 -7.97
CA ASP A 274 13.98 7.09 -8.16
C ASP A 274 13.95 7.48 -9.65
N ALA A 275 13.62 8.75 -9.94
CA ALA A 275 13.54 9.24 -11.31
C ALA A 275 14.91 9.25 -12.05
N ALA A 276 16.01 9.41 -11.31
CA ALA A 276 17.37 9.41 -11.86
C ALA A 276 17.90 8.01 -12.18
N ALA A 277 17.16 6.95 -11.88
CA ALA A 277 17.60 5.55 -11.97
C ALA A 277 18.91 5.29 -11.19
N SER A 278 19.13 6.03 -10.11
CA SER A 278 20.30 5.88 -9.26
C SER A 278 20.11 4.83 -8.15
N LEU A 279 18.88 4.44 -7.88
CA LEU A 279 18.48 3.48 -6.85
C LEU A 279 17.58 2.39 -7.41
N TYR A 280 17.79 1.15 -6.93
CA TYR A 280 17.01 -0.01 -7.33
C TYR A 280 16.50 -0.80 -6.12
N ASN A 281 15.19 -1.09 -6.10
CA ASN A 281 14.55 -1.97 -5.14
C ASN A 281 14.65 -3.43 -5.60
N ILE A 282 15.06 -4.34 -4.72
CA ILE A 282 15.08 -5.78 -5.00
C ILE A 282 13.67 -6.32 -4.86
N VAL A 283 13.02 -6.62 -5.98
CA VAL A 283 11.58 -6.95 -6.02
C VAL A 283 11.30 -8.30 -5.36
N GLY A 284 10.39 -8.31 -4.38
CA GLY A 284 9.97 -9.53 -3.68
C GLY A 284 10.94 -9.99 -2.60
N PHE A 285 11.91 -9.16 -2.22
CA PHE A 285 12.91 -9.45 -1.19
C PHE A 285 12.60 -8.77 0.14
N GLN A 286 11.35 -8.72 0.53
CA GLN A 286 10.98 -8.42 1.92
C GLN A 286 11.70 -9.41 2.82
N THR A 287 12.35 -8.95 3.89
CA THR A 287 13.23 -9.80 4.68
C THR A 287 13.33 -9.38 6.14
N HIS A 288 13.50 -10.38 6.99
CA HIS A 288 13.80 -10.27 8.42
C HIS A 288 15.24 -10.68 8.74
N LEU A 289 16.09 -10.87 7.74
CA LEU A 289 17.50 -11.22 7.95
C LEU A 289 18.25 -10.10 8.67
N LYS A 290 19.25 -10.47 9.48
CA LYS A 290 20.23 -9.50 9.99
C LYS A 290 20.92 -8.78 8.83
N TRP A 291 21.29 -7.52 9.00
CA TRP A 291 21.92 -6.71 7.94
C TRP A 291 23.18 -7.34 7.35
N GLY A 292 24.02 -7.98 8.20
CA GLY A 292 25.19 -8.71 7.74
C GLY A 292 24.84 -9.91 6.84
N GLU A 293 23.76 -10.61 7.18
CA GLU A 293 23.24 -11.71 6.37
C GLU A 293 22.61 -11.23 5.07
N GLN A 294 21.89 -10.10 5.08
CA GLN A 294 21.39 -9.51 3.84
C GLN A 294 22.54 -9.20 2.88
N LYS A 295 23.63 -8.57 3.36
CA LYS A 295 24.80 -8.29 2.53
C LYS A 295 25.44 -9.58 2.01
N ARG A 296 25.61 -10.58 2.84
CA ARG A 296 26.23 -11.87 2.49
C ARG A 296 25.38 -12.65 1.47
N VAL A 297 24.10 -12.85 1.77
CA VAL A 297 23.20 -13.70 0.98
C VAL A 297 22.78 -13.00 -0.31
N PHE A 298 22.39 -11.73 -0.25
CA PHE A 298 21.96 -11.01 -1.46
C PHE A 298 23.16 -10.67 -2.37
N GLY A 299 24.39 -10.61 -1.82
CA GLY A 299 25.62 -10.57 -2.63
C GLY A 299 25.91 -11.83 -3.43
N MET A 300 25.18 -12.94 -3.21
CA MET A 300 25.24 -14.14 -4.07
C MET A 300 24.35 -14.02 -5.33
N ILE A 301 23.51 -13.00 -5.41
CA ILE A 301 22.68 -12.75 -6.58
C ILE A 301 23.57 -12.21 -7.71
N PRO A 302 23.56 -12.81 -8.92
CA PRO A 302 24.39 -12.36 -10.02
C PRO A 302 24.19 -10.87 -10.35
N GLY A 303 25.27 -10.10 -10.33
CA GLY A 303 25.27 -8.66 -10.53
C GLY A 303 25.16 -7.84 -9.25
N LEU A 304 24.95 -8.47 -8.07
CA LEU A 304 24.87 -7.80 -6.77
C LEU A 304 26.05 -8.13 -5.85
N GLU A 305 27.12 -8.73 -6.35
CA GLU A 305 28.26 -9.19 -5.54
C GLU A 305 28.91 -8.05 -4.74
N ASN A 306 28.91 -6.85 -5.30
CA ASN A 306 29.44 -5.65 -4.67
C ASN A 306 28.37 -4.62 -4.34
N ALA A 307 27.09 -5.01 -4.29
CA ALA A 307 25.99 -4.10 -4.10
C ALA A 307 26.10 -3.27 -2.80
N GLU A 308 25.92 -1.97 -2.94
CA GLU A 308 25.85 -1.02 -1.82
C GLU A 308 24.39 -0.78 -1.43
N PHE A 309 24.07 -1.21 -0.19
CA PHE A 309 22.71 -1.08 0.35
C PHE A 309 22.53 0.30 0.97
N VAL A 310 21.67 1.13 0.37
CA VAL A 310 21.24 2.42 0.96
C VAL A 310 20.11 2.20 1.97
N ARG A 311 19.37 1.09 1.81
CA ARG A 311 18.35 0.65 2.75
C ARG A 311 18.37 -0.88 2.88
N TYR A 312 18.46 -1.35 4.11
CA TYR A 312 18.27 -2.76 4.42
C TYR A 312 16.79 -3.08 4.59
N GLY A 313 16.43 -4.32 4.31
CA GLY A 313 15.13 -4.86 4.68
C GLY A 313 14.96 -4.90 6.19
N VAL A 314 13.76 -4.59 6.66
CA VAL A 314 13.39 -4.63 8.09
C VAL A 314 11.97 -5.16 8.22
N MET A 315 11.69 -5.82 9.34
CA MET A 315 10.36 -6.28 9.69
C MET A 315 9.68 -5.33 10.66
N HIS A 316 8.36 -5.15 10.48
CA HIS A 316 7.52 -4.33 11.32
C HIS A 316 6.34 -5.14 11.84
N LYS A 317 5.95 -4.90 13.10
CA LYS A 317 4.71 -5.40 13.67
C LYS A 317 3.60 -4.40 13.35
N ASN A 318 2.70 -4.81 12.47
CA ASN A 318 1.54 -4.02 12.07
C ASN A 318 0.33 -4.35 12.93
N THR A 319 -0.53 -3.37 13.14
CA THR A 319 -1.78 -3.53 13.90
C THR A 319 -2.99 -3.28 13.01
N TYR A 320 -4.08 -3.99 13.29
CA TYR A 320 -5.38 -3.77 12.66
C TYR A 320 -6.53 -4.13 13.61
N ILE A 321 -7.70 -3.58 13.34
CA ILE A 321 -8.94 -3.88 14.08
C ILE A 321 -9.83 -4.83 13.30
N ASN A 322 -10.69 -5.56 14.00
CA ASN A 322 -11.75 -6.37 13.38
C ASN A 322 -12.88 -5.46 12.86
N SER A 323 -12.59 -4.74 11.77
CA SER A 323 -13.47 -3.73 11.22
C SER A 323 -14.89 -4.22 10.93
N PRO A 324 -15.14 -5.46 10.44
CA PRO A 324 -16.49 -5.97 10.22
C PRO A 324 -17.39 -5.93 11.46
N LYS A 325 -16.83 -6.08 12.66
CA LYS A 325 -17.58 -5.96 13.90
C LYS A 325 -17.71 -4.51 14.39
N LEU A 326 -16.72 -3.68 14.11
CA LEU A 326 -16.54 -2.37 14.71
C LEU A 326 -17.04 -1.22 13.85
N LEU A 327 -16.89 -1.32 12.51
CA LEU A 327 -17.13 -0.21 11.61
C LEU A 327 -18.41 -0.37 10.78
N ASN A 328 -19.02 0.75 10.46
CA ASN A 328 -20.03 0.89 9.41
C ASN A 328 -19.36 1.01 8.04
N ALA A 329 -20.14 0.89 6.96
CA ALA A 329 -19.66 1.03 5.59
C ALA A 329 -19.11 2.43 5.26
N ASP A 330 -19.48 3.45 6.03
CA ASP A 330 -18.96 4.81 5.95
C ASP A 330 -17.67 5.02 6.77
N PHE A 331 -17.10 3.94 7.32
CA PHE A 331 -15.90 3.91 8.16
C PHE A 331 -16.07 4.49 9.57
N SER A 332 -17.29 4.86 9.97
CA SER A 332 -17.57 5.30 11.34
C SER A 332 -17.58 4.12 12.33
N LEU A 333 -17.12 4.36 13.55
CA LEU A 333 -17.22 3.39 14.65
C LEU A 333 -18.69 3.22 15.07
N ARG A 334 -19.19 1.99 15.12
CA ARG A 334 -20.60 1.68 15.43
C ARG A 334 -21.03 2.23 16.80
N THR A 335 -20.14 2.14 17.78
CA THR A 335 -20.40 2.58 19.16
C THR A 335 -20.23 4.07 19.38
N GLN A 336 -19.40 4.73 18.55
CA GLN A 336 -19.11 6.17 18.61
C GLN A 336 -19.08 6.78 17.22
N PRO A 337 -20.22 7.12 16.61
CA PRO A 337 -20.30 7.53 15.21
C PRO A 337 -19.51 8.81 14.85
N ARG A 338 -19.04 9.60 15.83
CA ARG A 338 -18.16 10.74 15.58
C ARG A 338 -16.72 10.34 15.20
N LEU A 339 -16.32 9.09 15.52
CA LEU A 339 -15.00 8.55 15.24
C LEU A 339 -15.04 7.72 13.95
N PHE A 340 -14.13 8.03 13.06
CA PHE A 340 -13.91 7.31 11.81
C PHE A 340 -12.50 6.74 11.79
N PHE A 341 -12.33 5.60 11.12
CA PHE A 341 -11.04 4.97 10.95
C PHE A 341 -10.74 4.75 9.48
N ALA A 342 -9.50 5.02 9.04
CA ALA A 342 -9.08 4.84 7.66
C ALA A 342 -7.64 4.32 7.57
N GLY A 343 -7.29 3.76 6.42
CA GLY A 343 -5.97 3.21 6.16
C GLY A 343 -5.85 1.74 6.54
N GLN A 344 -4.63 1.22 6.45
CA GLN A 344 -4.29 -0.19 6.65
C GLN A 344 -4.75 -0.73 8.01
N PHE A 345 -4.82 0.13 9.01
CA PHE A 345 -5.35 -0.18 10.33
C PHE A 345 -6.77 -0.76 10.30
N THR A 346 -7.60 -0.42 9.32
CA THR A 346 -8.95 -0.97 9.13
C THR A 346 -8.97 -2.36 8.49
N GLY A 347 -7.82 -2.94 8.16
CA GLY A 347 -7.73 -4.22 7.47
C GLY A 347 -7.86 -4.13 5.95
N VAL A 348 -7.86 -2.92 5.36
CA VAL A 348 -7.55 -2.76 3.95
C VAL A 348 -6.04 -2.85 3.79
N GLU A 349 -5.56 -3.78 2.96
CA GLU A 349 -4.12 -4.02 2.81
C GLU A 349 -3.59 -3.38 1.53
N GLY A 350 -2.51 -2.59 1.67
CA GLY A 350 -1.80 -1.95 0.57
C GLY A 350 -1.96 -0.43 0.53
N TYR A 351 -1.03 0.24 -0.16
CA TYR A 351 -0.97 1.71 -0.26
C TYR A 351 -2.21 2.31 -0.92
N VAL A 352 -2.64 1.71 -2.03
CA VAL A 352 -3.80 2.20 -2.82
C VAL A 352 -5.08 2.02 -2.03
N GLU A 353 -5.27 0.87 -1.39
CA GLU A 353 -6.41 0.56 -0.54
C GLU A 353 -6.47 1.49 0.68
N SER A 354 -5.29 1.77 1.28
CA SER A 354 -5.20 2.73 2.38
C SER A 354 -5.64 4.12 1.96
N ALA A 355 -5.14 4.63 0.83
CA ALA A 355 -5.55 5.92 0.28
C ALA A 355 -7.04 5.93 -0.07
N ALA A 356 -7.55 4.88 -0.73
CA ALA A 356 -8.97 4.76 -1.10
C ALA A 356 -9.90 4.77 0.13
N SER A 357 -9.51 4.12 1.23
CA SER A 357 -10.27 4.17 2.49
C SER A 357 -10.31 5.59 3.07
N GLY A 358 -9.19 6.32 3.02
CA GLY A 358 -9.13 7.73 3.41
C GLY A 358 -10.01 8.62 2.53
N LEU A 359 -10.01 8.39 1.22
CA LEU A 359 -10.87 9.07 0.25
C LEU A 359 -12.35 8.89 0.61
N MET A 360 -12.79 7.64 0.82
CA MET A 360 -14.18 7.36 1.20
C MET A 360 -14.54 7.98 2.55
N ALA A 361 -13.70 7.81 3.58
CA ALA A 361 -13.94 8.41 4.90
C ALA A 361 -14.06 9.93 4.80
N GLY A 362 -13.18 10.59 4.04
CA GLY A 362 -13.23 12.03 3.80
C GLY A 362 -14.53 12.49 3.12
N ILE A 363 -15.00 11.75 2.09
CA ILE A 363 -16.27 12.03 1.42
C ILE A 363 -17.45 11.87 2.37
N HIS A 364 -17.53 10.77 3.10
CA HIS A 364 -18.64 10.51 4.03
C HIS A 364 -18.70 11.54 5.15
N VAL A 365 -17.56 11.88 5.74
CA VAL A 365 -17.48 12.90 6.78
C VAL A 365 -17.85 14.28 6.23
N ALA A 366 -17.36 14.66 5.03
CA ALA A 366 -17.73 15.94 4.43
C ALA A 366 -19.25 16.08 4.24
N ARG A 367 -19.89 15.06 3.69
CA ARG A 367 -21.36 15.06 3.50
C ARG A 367 -22.10 15.15 4.82
N ARG A 368 -21.63 14.42 5.84
CA ARG A 368 -22.23 14.43 7.17
C ARG A 368 -22.17 15.81 7.82
N VAL A 369 -20.99 16.45 7.83
CA VAL A 369 -20.83 17.76 8.50
C VAL A 369 -21.49 18.90 7.71
N LEU A 370 -21.66 18.72 6.40
CA LEU A 370 -22.42 19.64 5.54
C LEU A 370 -23.94 19.41 5.58
N GLY A 371 -24.43 18.40 6.32
CA GLY A 371 -25.85 18.05 6.37
C GLY A 371 -26.39 17.55 5.03
N GLN A 372 -25.53 17.01 4.16
CA GLN A 372 -25.90 16.42 2.88
C GLN A 372 -26.34 14.96 3.05
N PRO A 373 -27.20 14.43 2.17
CA PRO A 373 -27.56 13.01 2.19
C PRO A 373 -26.32 12.10 2.10
N PRO A 374 -26.30 10.95 2.79
CA PRO A 374 -25.23 9.98 2.64
C PRO A 374 -25.11 9.52 1.18
N VAL A 375 -23.93 9.09 0.79
CA VAL A 375 -23.68 8.47 -0.51
C VAL A 375 -23.21 7.04 -0.29
N ASP A 376 -23.75 6.10 -1.05
CA ASP A 376 -23.31 4.70 -1.03
C ASP A 376 -22.41 4.44 -2.23
N PHE A 377 -21.28 3.76 -1.97
CA PHE A 377 -20.46 3.21 -3.02
C PHE A 377 -20.97 1.80 -3.32
N PRO A 378 -21.53 1.56 -4.52
CA PRO A 378 -22.09 0.25 -4.86
C PRO A 378 -21.05 -0.87 -4.79
N PRO A 379 -21.40 -2.09 -4.36
CA PRO A 379 -20.46 -3.21 -4.27
C PRO A 379 -19.85 -3.63 -5.61
N GLU A 380 -20.42 -3.18 -6.72
CA GLU A 380 -19.88 -3.31 -8.07
C GLU A 380 -18.61 -2.49 -8.30
N THR A 381 -18.39 -1.42 -7.52
CA THR A 381 -17.15 -0.62 -7.54
C THR A 381 -16.07 -1.25 -6.68
N ALA A 382 -14.80 -0.98 -6.96
CA ALA A 382 -13.70 -1.44 -6.12
C ALA A 382 -13.73 -0.78 -4.73
N HIS A 383 -14.12 0.49 -4.65
CA HIS A 383 -14.35 1.20 -3.36
C HIS A 383 -15.47 0.55 -2.56
N GLY A 384 -16.63 0.32 -3.16
CA GLY A 384 -17.77 -0.30 -2.48
C GLY A 384 -17.49 -1.74 -2.03
N ALA A 385 -16.76 -2.51 -2.84
CA ALA A 385 -16.34 -3.86 -2.49
C ALA A 385 -15.42 -3.88 -1.27
N LEU A 386 -14.46 -2.93 -1.16
CA LEU A 386 -13.60 -2.77 0.01
C LEU A 386 -14.42 -2.32 1.24
N ALA A 387 -15.28 -1.32 1.09
CA ALA A 387 -16.14 -0.84 2.18
C ALA A 387 -17.04 -1.97 2.72
N HIS A 388 -17.61 -2.79 1.84
CA HIS A 388 -18.38 -3.96 2.21
C HIS A 388 -17.53 -4.99 2.96
N TYR A 389 -16.32 -5.29 2.46
CA TYR A 389 -15.41 -6.24 3.10
C TYR A 389 -15.07 -5.85 4.54
N ILE A 390 -14.76 -4.57 4.80
CA ILE A 390 -14.38 -4.12 6.14
C ILE A 390 -15.56 -3.82 7.07
N SER A 391 -16.79 -3.90 6.61
CA SER A 391 -17.97 -3.55 7.41
C SER A 391 -19.04 -4.65 7.51
N SER A 392 -18.89 -5.75 6.72
CA SER A 392 -19.88 -6.83 6.74
C SER A 392 -19.71 -7.77 7.93
N PRO A 393 -20.70 -7.87 8.84
CA PRO A 393 -20.64 -8.76 9.99
C PRO A 393 -20.67 -10.25 9.61
N GLU A 394 -20.91 -10.59 8.35
CA GLU A 394 -20.92 -11.96 7.83
C GLU A 394 -19.52 -12.56 7.70
N ILE A 395 -18.48 -11.71 7.70
CA ILE A 395 -17.08 -12.14 7.59
C ILE A 395 -16.59 -12.68 8.94
N LYS A 396 -16.51 -14.00 9.05
CA LYS A 396 -16.17 -14.69 10.31
C LYS A 396 -14.66 -14.71 10.60
N ASN A 397 -13.82 -14.84 9.56
CA ASN A 397 -12.37 -14.93 9.68
C ASN A 397 -11.76 -13.71 8.97
N PHE A 398 -11.89 -12.55 9.60
CA PHE A 398 -11.39 -11.30 9.04
C PHE A 398 -9.86 -11.26 9.06
N GLN A 399 -9.28 -10.94 7.92
CA GLN A 399 -7.85 -10.71 7.73
C GLN A 399 -7.64 -9.50 6.82
N PRO A 400 -6.51 -8.80 6.95
CA PRO A 400 -6.16 -7.74 6.01
C PRO A 400 -6.25 -8.23 4.55
N MET A 401 -6.84 -7.42 3.66
CA MET A 401 -7.15 -7.83 2.30
C MET A 401 -6.83 -6.73 1.28
N ASN A 402 -6.09 -7.12 0.24
CA ASN A 402 -5.96 -6.30 -0.95
C ASN A 402 -7.24 -6.34 -1.79
N VAL A 403 -7.53 -5.24 -2.49
CA VAL A 403 -8.59 -5.26 -3.49
C VAL A 403 -8.35 -6.33 -4.56
N ASN A 404 -9.37 -7.12 -4.83
CA ASN A 404 -9.35 -8.15 -5.86
C ASN A 404 -10.74 -8.34 -6.46
N PHE A 405 -10.81 -8.87 -7.69
CA PHE A 405 -12.10 -9.09 -8.36
C PHE A 405 -13.01 -10.13 -7.70
N GLY A 406 -12.51 -10.88 -6.72
CA GLY A 406 -13.32 -11.80 -5.91
C GLY A 406 -14.20 -11.10 -4.89
N LEU A 407 -13.85 -9.87 -4.50
CA LEU A 407 -14.66 -9.02 -3.62
C LEU A 407 -15.82 -8.36 -4.36
N ILE A 408 -15.68 -8.16 -5.67
CA ILE A 408 -16.69 -7.52 -6.51
C ILE A 408 -17.73 -8.55 -6.95
N PRO A 409 -19.04 -8.26 -6.87
CA PRO A 409 -20.10 -9.18 -7.31
C PRO A 409 -19.88 -9.71 -8.73
N PRO A 410 -20.15 -10.99 -9.00
CA PRO A 410 -19.94 -11.58 -10.32
C PRO A 410 -20.86 -10.94 -11.39
N LEU A 411 -20.44 -11.12 -12.65
CA LEU A 411 -21.23 -10.71 -13.81
C LEU A 411 -22.42 -11.65 -14.01
N GLY A 412 -23.54 -11.59 -13.68
CA GLY A 412 -24.70 -12.49 -13.86
C GLY A 412 -24.70 -13.46 -15.06
N LYS A 413 -23.59 -13.54 -15.82
CA LYS A 413 -23.37 -14.40 -16.98
C LYS A 413 -21.96 -15.00 -16.99
N ARG A 414 -21.81 -16.19 -17.60
CA ARG A 414 -20.49 -16.81 -17.78
C ARG A 414 -19.72 -16.14 -18.93
N VAL A 415 -18.52 -15.62 -18.62
CA VAL A 415 -17.62 -15.03 -19.61
C VAL A 415 -16.37 -15.90 -19.74
N ARG A 416 -16.01 -16.27 -20.98
CA ARG A 416 -14.77 -17.01 -21.27
C ARG A 416 -13.59 -16.03 -21.38
N GLY A 417 -12.46 -16.42 -20.79
CA GLY A 417 -11.24 -15.61 -20.79
C GLY A 417 -11.18 -14.62 -19.60
N LYS A 418 -10.17 -14.82 -18.74
CA LYS A 418 -9.99 -14.01 -17.52
C LYS A 418 -9.87 -12.50 -17.82
N LYS A 419 -9.11 -12.15 -18.88
CA LYS A 419 -8.89 -10.76 -19.26
C LYS A 419 -10.20 -10.09 -19.69
N ILE A 420 -11.00 -10.74 -20.53
CA ILE A 420 -12.31 -10.23 -20.99
C ILE A 420 -13.27 -10.09 -19.81
N LYS A 421 -13.34 -11.10 -18.93
CA LYS A 421 -14.17 -11.06 -17.73
C LYS A 421 -13.79 -9.86 -16.85
N ASN A 422 -12.51 -9.66 -16.59
CA ASN A 422 -12.03 -8.57 -15.74
C ASN A 422 -12.31 -7.21 -16.36
N ALA A 423 -12.12 -7.03 -17.67
CA ALA A 423 -12.46 -5.80 -18.38
C ALA A 423 -13.96 -5.46 -18.24
N MET A 424 -14.84 -6.44 -18.38
CA MET A 424 -16.30 -6.25 -18.21
C MET A 424 -16.69 -5.89 -16.76
N ILE A 425 -16.00 -6.46 -15.77
CA ILE A 425 -16.20 -6.08 -14.36
C ILE A 425 -15.78 -4.62 -14.15
N ALA A 426 -14.62 -4.24 -14.69
CA ALA A 426 -14.10 -2.88 -14.58
C ALA A 426 -15.05 -1.86 -15.28
N GLU A 427 -15.55 -2.16 -16.46
CA GLU A 427 -16.51 -1.31 -17.16
C GLU A 427 -17.78 -1.08 -16.33
N ARG A 428 -18.41 -2.16 -15.83
CA ARG A 428 -19.57 -2.07 -14.93
C ARG A 428 -19.28 -1.24 -13.68
N ALA A 429 -18.09 -1.43 -13.09
CA ALA A 429 -17.68 -0.67 -11.90
C ALA A 429 -17.59 0.83 -12.18
N LEU A 430 -17.01 1.21 -13.31
CA LEU A 430 -16.87 2.60 -13.71
C LEU A 430 -18.21 3.25 -14.10
N GLU A 431 -19.15 2.49 -14.65
CA GLU A 431 -20.54 2.93 -14.87
C GLU A 431 -21.25 3.17 -13.52
N ALA A 432 -21.12 2.25 -12.56
CA ALA A 432 -21.68 2.40 -11.22
C ALA A 432 -21.07 3.62 -10.49
N LEU A 433 -19.77 3.85 -10.62
CA LEU A 433 -19.09 5.01 -10.06
C LEU A 433 -19.61 6.34 -10.66
N ALA A 434 -19.94 6.35 -11.93
CA ALA A 434 -20.49 7.55 -12.57
C ALA A 434 -21.81 8.02 -11.91
N GLU A 435 -22.63 7.09 -11.40
CA GLU A 435 -23.83 7.44 -10.64
C GLU A 435 -23.47 8.01 -9.25
N VAL A 436 -22.43 7.49 -8.61
CA VAL A 436 -21.89 8.07 -7.37
C VAL A 436 -21.42 9.50 -7.60
N GLN A 437 -20.67 9.76 -8.68
CA GLN A 437 -20.21 11.11 -9.03
C GLN A 437 -21.38 12.09 -9.25
N LYS A 438 -22.46 11.65 -9.89
CA LYS A 438 -23.66 12.49 -10.02
C LYS A 438 -24.26 12.86 -8.67
N GLN A 439 -24.35 11.89 -7.73
CA GLN A 439 -24.84 12.16 -6.37
C GLN A 439 -23.92 13.11 -5.60
N LEU A 440 -22.60 13.02 -5.80
CA LEU A 440 -21.64 13.91 -5.19
C LEU A 440 -21.76 15.35 -5.71
N ASN A 441 -22.06 15.52 -6.99
CA ASN A 441 -22.21 16.82 -7.65
C ASN A 441 -23.57 17.49 -7.40
N THR A 442 -24.62 16.74 -7.08
CA THR A 442 -25.96 17.30 -6.79
C THR A 442 -26.09 17.93 -5.41
N GLY A 443 -25.08 17.89 -4.57
CA GLY A 443 -25.04 18.50 -3.24
C GLY A 443 -24.15 19.75 -3.15
N LEU A 444 -23.53 20.15 -4.25
CA LEU A 444 -22.75 21.38 -4.39
C LEU A 444 -23.64 22.50 -4.89
#